data_1a23f64f779edd41aabb3d3cb36faa91
#
_entry.id   1a23f64f779edd41aabb3d3cb36faa91
#
_cell.length_a   1.000
_cell.length_b   1.000
_cell.length_c   1.000
_cell.angle_alpha   90.00
_cell.angle_beta   90.00
_cell.angle_gamma   90.00
#
_symmetry.space_group_name_H-M   'P 1'
#
loop_
_entity.id
_entity.type
_entity.pdbx_description
1 polymer ?
#
loop_
_entity_poly.entity_id
_entity_poly.type
_entity_poly.pdbx_seq_one_letter_code
_entity_poly.pdbx_strand_id
1 'polypeptide(L)'
;KSPVDGMTVAFIPKVSGNSFFEAANDGAQKYAADWGLTVDYIGAPTADVTTQLELIQQAIDKGVDAISISSVDATGLDEKLQEAQDAGIYVSTWDSDVSPNARALMVSQGTADVLGPMLVDMAVESLKERGVDVNGEVKYVWHFSNPSVSDQNSWYVAGDAYIKEKYPSWVAVHDPYYSNQDPAQSVSVGESILDAYADVDVIICNDSTALPGQCKAAENKGLTAKDITITGFCTPSGMTSYLENGICTRWGLWDCG
;
A
#
# COMPACT_ATOMS: atom_id res chain seq x y z
N LYS A 1 27.98 23.54 -3.70
CA LYS A 1 27.59 22.42 -2.83
C LYS A 1 26.11 22.55 -2.51
N SER A 2 25.41 21.43 -2.50
CA SER A 2 24.05 21.34 -1.99
C SER A 2 24.03 21.73 -0.49
N PRO A 3 22.97 22.37 0.04
CA PRO A 3 22.85 22.64 1.47
C PRO A 3 22.78 21.35 2.32
N VAL A 4 22.52 20.21 1.71
CA VAL A 4 22.42 18.89 2.36
C VAL A 4 23.61 17.97 2.05
N ASP A 5 24.68 18.51 1.43
CA ASP A 5 25.88 17.76 1.09
C ASP A 5 26.57 17.20 2.36
N GLY A 6 26.72 15.89 2.41
CA GLY A 6 27.31 15.15 3.53
C GLY A 6 26.32 14.71 4.62
N MET A 7 25.02 15.03 4.50
CA MET A 7 23.99 14.54 5.41
C MET A 7 23.64 13.08 5.16
N THR A 8 23.20 12.39 6.22
CA THR A 8 22.73 11.00 6.17
C THR A 8 21.25 10.94 6.50
N VAL A 9 20.48 10.25 5.65
CA VAL A 9 19.04 10.02 5.82
C VAL A 9 18.79 8.53 6.04
N ALA A 10 18.18 8.16 7.14
CA ALA A 10 17.61 6.83 7.32
C ALA A 10 16.28 6.76 6.55
N PHE A 11 16.24 5.95 5.50
CA PHE A 11 15.06 5.76 4.66
C PHE A 11 14.40 4.42 5.01
N ILE A 12 13.21 4.48 5.62
CA ILE A 12 12.56 3.34 6.29
C ILE A 12 11.24 3.01 5.58
N PRO A 13 11.13 1.84 4.89
CA PRO A 13 9.89 1.37 4.31
C PRO A 13 8.97 0.73 5.37
N LYS A 14 7.70 0.45 5.02
CA LYS A 14 6.84 -0.42 5.84
C LYS A 14 7.41 -1.84 5.93
N VAL A 15 7.91 -2.34 4.81
CA VAL A 15 8.48 -3.69 4.69
C VAL A 15 9.53 -3.70 3.58
N SER A 16 10.64 -4.43 3.78
CA SER A 16 11.64 -4.63 2.75
C SER A 16 11.25 -5.79 1.81
N GLY A 17 11.78 -5.78 0.59
CA GLY A 17 11.54 -6.82 -0.41
C GLY A 17 10.21 -6.70 -1.17
N ASN A 18 9.40 -5.68 -0.90
CA ASN A 18 8.22 -5.34 -1.69
C ASN A 18 8.63 -4.41 -2.84
N SER A 19 8.17 -4.69 -4.05
CA SER A 19 8.59 -3.98 -5.27
C SER A 19 8.32 -2.47 -5.26
N PHE A 20 7.26 -2.02 -4.57
CA PHE A 20 6.97 -0.59 -4.42
C PHE A 20 8.05 0.12 -3.59
N PHE A 21 8.40 -0.43 -2.43
CA PHE A 21 9.40 0.15 -1.54
C PHE A 21 10.81 0.07 -2.11
N GLU A 22 11.14 -1.00 -2.83
CA GLU A 22 12.43 -1.11 -3.51
C GLU A 22 12.56 -0.08 -4.64
N ALA A 23 11.50 0.18 -5.41
CA ALA A 23 11.49 1.24 -6.43
C ALA A 23 11.66 2.64 -5.80
N ALA A 24 11.02 2.90 -4.66
CA ALA A 24 11.21 4.15 -3.93
C ALA A 24 12.65 4.31 -3.42
N ASN A 25 13.27 3.23 -2.94
CA ASN A 25 14.69 3.25 -2.56
C ASN A 25 15.61 3.52 -3.75
N ASP A 26 15.36 2.89 -4.90
CA ASP A 26 16.15 3.12 -6.11
C ASP A 26 16.10 4.60 -6.53
N GLY A 27 14.92 5.22 -6.46
CA GLY A 27 14.74 6.64 -6.68
C GLY A 27 15.50 7.50 -5.67
N ALA A 28 15.39 7.19 -4.37
CA ALA A 28 16.09 7.90 -3.31
C ALA A 28 17.61 7.83 -3.48
N GLN A 29 18.18 6.65 -3.78
CA GLN A 29 19.60 6.47 -4.02
C GLN A 29 20.09 7.28 -5.23
N LYS A 30 19.32 7.28 -6.31
CA LYS A 30 19.65 8.01 -7.55
C LYS A 30 19.75 9.50 -7.30
N TYR A 31 18.75 10.09 -6.66
CA TYR A 31 18.73 11.54 -6.41
C TYR A 31 19.66 11.96 -5.27
N ALA A 32 19.89 11.10 -4.28
CA ALA A 32 20.83 11.37 -3.20
C ALA A 32 22.26 11.65 -3.72
N ALA A 33 22.69 10.91 -4.74
CA ALA A 33 24.00 11.09 -5.35
C ALA A 33 24.20 12.51 -5.93
N ASP A 34 23.16 13.06 -6.57
CA ASP A 34 23.19 14.39 -7.17
C ASP A 34 23.26 15.51 -6.12
N TRP A 35 22.77 15.24 -4.90
CA TRP A 35 22.69 16.22 -3.81
C TRP A 35 23.81 16.07 -2.78
N GLY A 36 24.62 15.02 -2.89
CA GLY A 36 25.68 14.70 -1.92
C GLY A 36 25.13 14.12 -0.61
N LEU A 37 23.92 13.56 -0.64
CA LEU A 37 23.31 12.85 0.49
C LEU A 37 23.80 11.40 0.56
N THR A 38 23.82 10.85 1.76
CA THR A 38 23.87 9.39 1.99
C THR A 38 22.47 8.92 2.38
N VAL A 39 21.89 8.01 1.61
CA VAL A 39 20.64 7.33 1.96
C VAL A 39 20.98 5.95 2.52
N ASP A 40 20.64 5.77 3.78
CA ASP A 40 20.75 4.51 4.51
C ASP A 40 19.38 3.83 4.52
N TYR A 41 19.17 2.91 3.56
CA TYR A 41 17.93 2.17 3.45
C TYR A 41 17.91 1.05 4.48
N ILE A 42 17.08 1.20 5.50
CA ILE A 42 16.95 0.24 6.60
C ILE A 42 15.50 -0.25 6.69
N GLY A 43 15.30 -1.53 6.44
CA GLY A 43 13.99 -2.16 6.46
C GLY A 43 14.06 -3.58 7.03
N ALA A 44 12.89 -4.14 7.32
CA ALA A 44 12.73 -5.50 7.81
C ALA A 44 11.71 -6.25 6.93
N PRO A 45 11.77 -7.58 6.88
CA PRO A 45 10.85 -8.39 6.07
C PRO A 45 9.44 -8.50 6.67
N THR A 46 9.22 -7.95 7.88
CA THR A 46 7.94 -7.92 8.57
C THR A 46 7.46 -6.49 8.76
N ALA A 47 6.16 -6.25 8.50
CA ALA A 47 5.53 -4.95 8.66
C ALA A 47 4.82 -4.87 10.02
N ASP A 48 5.53 -4.52 11.07
CA ASP A 48 4.98 -4.35 12.41
C ASP A 48 5.59 -3.16 13.17
N VAL A 49 4.84 -2.65 14.16
CA VAL A 49 5.23 -1.46 14.94
C VAL A 49 6.52 -1.69 15.71
N THR A 50 6.68 -2.84 16.35
CA THR A 50 7.86 -3.15 17.17
C THR A 50 9.12 -3.09 16.32
N THR A 51 9.10 -3.70 15.17
CA THR A 51 10.23 -3.69 14.22
C THR A 51 10.57 -2.27 13.76
N GLN A 52 9.57 -1.46 13.41
CA GLN A 52 9.84 -0.07 13.02
C GLN A 52 10.36 0.79 14.18
N LEU A 53 9.89 0.58 15.41
CA LEU A 53 10.45 1.25 16.60
C LEU A 53 11.94 0.94 16.79
N GLU A 54 12.35 -0.31 16.57
CA GLU A 54 13.76 -0.73 16.62
C GLU A 54 14.60 -0.07 15.50
N LEU A 55 14.07 0.03 14.28
CA LEU A 55 14.75 0.70 13.17
C LEU A 55 14.90 2.21 13.41
N ILE A 56 13.89 2.87 13.98
CA ILE A 56 13.99 4.28 14.38
C ILE A 56 15.06 4.45 15.47
N GLN A 57 15.09 3.56 16.47
CA GLN A 57 16.12 3.60 17.53
C GLN A 57 17.53 3.45 16.94
N GLN A 58 17.71 2.52 16.00
CA GLN A 58 19.00 2.36 15.31
C GLN A 58 19.42 3.64 14.57
N ALA A 59 18.49 4.34 13.93
CA ALA A 59 18.75 5.61 13.26
C ALA A 59 19.14 6.71 14.27
N ILE A 60 18.47 6.78 15.43
CA ILE A 60 18.80 7.71 16.52
C ILE A 60 20.23 7.42 17.05
N ASP A 61 20.52 6.17 17.37
CA ASP A 61 21.81 5.76 17.91
C ASP A 61 22.97 6.01 16.94
N LYS A 62 22.69 5.90 15.64
CA LYS A 62 23.64 6.19 14.56
C LYS A 62 23.89 7.68 14.35
N GLY A 63 22.99 8.52 14.86
CA GLY A 63 23.08 9.97 14.75
C GLY A 63 22.88 10.45 13.31
N VAL A 64 21.88 9.92 12.62
CA VAL A 64 21.52 10.39 11.27
C VAL A 64 20.98 11.82 11.33
N ASP A 65 21.07 12.56 10.22
CA ASP A 65 20.54 13.93 10.15
C ASP A 65 19.03 13.97 9.94
N ALA A 66 18.49 12.94 9.27
CA ALA A 66 17.05 12.82 9.02
C ALA A 66 16.58 11.36 9.02
N ILE A 67 15.30 11.19 9.34
CA ILE A 67 14.53 9.96 9.15
C ILE A 67 13.42 10.26 8.16
N SER A 68 13.29 9.44 7.12
CA SER A 68 12.19 9.45 6.16
C SER A 68 11.52 8.09 6.18
N ILE A 69 10.29 8.00 6.72
CA ILE A 69 9.65 6.75 7.06
C ILE A 69 8.25 6.61 6.45
N SER A 70 7.93 5.43 5.89
CA SER A 70 6.56 5.00 5.63
C SER A 70 6.07 4.16 6.80
N SER A 71 5.06 4.65 7.54
CA SER A 71 4.64 4.05 8.80
C SER A 71 3.70 2.85 8.61
N VAL A 72 3.89 1.81 9.40
CA VAL A 72 2.96 0.66 9.48
C VAL A 72 1.73 0.93 10.34
N ASP A 73 1.72 2.04 11.11
CA ASP A 73 0.63 2.39 12.02
C ASP A 73 0.49 3.91 12.12
N ALA A 74 -0.74 4.39 12.18
CA ALA A 74 -1.05 5.82 12.16
C ALA A 74 -0.55 6.60 13.38
N THR A 75 -0.31 5.94 14.51
CA THR A 75 0.07 6.57 15.80
C THR A 75 1.13 5.82 16.58
N GLY A 76 1.34 4.53 16.29
CA GLY A 76 2.21 3.64 17.07
C GLY A 76 3.68 4.03 17.10
N LEU A 77 4.12 4.92 16.21
CA LEU A 77 5.51 5.40 16.14
C LEU A 77 5.71 6.81 16.71
N ASP A 78 4.63 7.50 17.07
CA ASP A 78 4.64 8.93 17.41
C ASP A 78 5.67 9.29 18.49
N GLU A 79 5.67 8.56 19.62
CA GLU A 79 6.59 8.84 20.73
C GLU A 79 8.05 8.66 20.32
N LYS A 80 8.36 7.61 19.57
CA LYS A 80 9.73 7.33 19.11
C LYS A 80 10.21 8.35 18.08
N LEU A 81 9.32 8.80 17.20
CA LEU A 81 9.64 9.86 16.25
C LEU A 81 9.80 11.22 16.93
N GLN A 82 9.05 11.46 18.03
CA GLN A 82 9.28 12.66 18.85
C GLN A 82 10.64 12.61 19.54
N GLU A 83 11.08 11.46 20.08
CA GLU A 83 12.44 11.30 20.61
C GLU A 83 13.50 11.63 19.55
N ALA A 84 13.31 11.21 18.29
CA ALA A 84 14.21 11.55 17.21
C ALA A 84 14.26 13.05 16.95
N GLN A 85 13.11 13.73 16.94
CA GLN A 85 13.04 15.20 16.77
C GLN A 85 13.71 15.93 17.94
N ASP A 86 13.51 15.47 19.18
CA ASP A 86 14.13 16.03 20.37
C ASP A 86 15.66 15.85 20.38
N ALA A 87 16.16 14.80 19.69
CA ALA A 87 17.58 14.59 19.43
C ALA A 87 18.13 15.44 18.28
N GLY A 88 17.29 16.27 17.64
CA GLY A 88 17.69 17.14 16.54
C GLY A 88 17.65 16.50 15.16
N ILE A 89 17.05 15.31 15.04
CA ILE A 89 16.88 14.60 13.77
C ILE A 89 15.62 15.12 13.07
N TYR A 90 15.74 15.49 11.79
CA TYR A 90 14.59 15.88 10.99
C TYR A 90 13.74 14.65 10.63
N VAL A 91 12.43 14.72 10.88
CA VAL A 91 11.51 13.60 10.57
C VAL A 91 10.57 13.98 9.45
N SER A 92 10.53 13.15 8.41
CA SER A 92 9.53 13.18 7.35
C SER A 92 8.85 11.82 7.20
N THR A 93 7.60 11.84 6.76
CA THR A 93 6.89 10.64 6.33
C THR A 93 6.65 10.65 4.83
N TRP A 94 6.51 9.49 4.26
CA TRP A 94 6.14 9.29 2.86
C TRP A 94 5.22 8.07 2.75
N ASP A 95 4.40 8.03 1.69
CA ASP A 95 3.43 6.94 1.49
C ASP A 95 2.42 6.86 2.64
N SER A 96 2.76 6.30 3.79
CA SER A 96 1.89 6.18 4.95
C SER A 96 2.33 7.07 6.11
N ASP A 97 1.40 7.86 6.65
CA ASP A 97 1.67 8.93 7.61
C ASP A 97 1.52 8.48 9.07
N VAL A 98 2.05 9.32 9.95
CA VAL A 98 1.88 9.30 11.41
C VAL A 98 1.09 10.53 11.85
N SER A 99 0.94 10.76 13.16
CA SER A 99 0.32 12.00 13.64
C SER A 99 1.11 13.24 13.17
N PRO A 100 0.43 14.34 12.80
CA PRO A 100 1.09 15.54 12.25
C PRO A 100 2.15 16.17 13.14
N ASN A 101 2.08 15.99 14.45
CA ASN A 101 3.07 16.48 15.42
C ASN A 101 4.32 15.59 15.52
N ALA A 102 4.27 14.36 15.02
CA ALA A 102 5.40 13.43 15.04
C ALA A 102 6.32 13.54 13.81
N ARG A 103 6.02 14.45 12.90
CA ARG A 103 6.82 14.69 11.68
C ARG A 103 6.76 16.16 11.26
N ALA A 104 7.73 16.61 10.50
CA ALA A 104 7.78 17.97 9.94
C ALA A 104 7.15 18.05 8.54
N LEU A 105 7.26 16.98 7.73
CA LEU A 105 6.80 16.93 6.35
C LEU A 105 6.20 15.55 6.05
N MET A 106 5.13 15.54 5.22
CA MET A 106 4.56 14.35 4.60
C MET A 106 4.64 14.45 3.09
N VAL A 107 5.13 13.40 2.43
CA VAL A 107 5.10 13.23 0.97
C VAL A 107 4.09 12.14 0.63
N SER A 108 3.00 12.53 -0.03
CA SER A 108 1.91 11.62 -0.42
C SER A 108 1.87 11.44 -1.93
N GLN A 109 1.68 10.20 -2.38
CA GLN A 109 1.47 9.86 -3.79
C GLN A 109 0.08 10.26 -4.32
N GLY A 110 -0.85 10.62 -3.44
CA GLY A 110 -2.18 11.10 -3.77
C GLY A 110 -3.09 11.14 -2.55
N THR A 111 -4.17 11.90 -2.65
CA THR A 111 -5.14 12.05 -1.58
C THR A 111 -6.23 10.98 -1.63
N ALA A 112 -6.87 10.70 -0.49
CA ALA A 112 -7.88 9.65 -0.37
C ALA A 112 -9.10 9.89 -1.28
N ASP A 113 -9.51 11.15 -1.45
CA ASP A 113 -10.63 11.57 -2.32
C ASP A 113 -10.35 11.38 -3.82
N VAL A 114 -9.09 11.17 -4.19
CA VAL A 114 -8.67 10.81 -5.56
C VAL A 114 -8.45 9.30 -5.67
N LEU A 115 -7.66 8.72 -4.77
CA LEU A 115 -7.22 7.31 -4.89
C LEU A 115 -8.33 6.32 -4.54
N GLY A 116 -9.20 6.62 -3.58
CA GLY A 116 -10.35 5.79 -3.24
C GLY A 116 -11.32 5.62 -4.42
N PRO A 117 -11.87 6.72 -5.00
CA PRO A 117 -12.69 6.66 -6.21
C PRO A 117 -11.98 6.00 -7.40
N MET A 118 -10.68 6.24 -7.62
CA MET A 118 -9.92 5.63 -8.71
C MET A 118 -9.92 4.10 -8.62
N LEU A 119 -9.79 3.53 -7.43
CA LEU A 119 -9.88 2.07 -7.22
C LEU A 119 -11.24 1.52 -7.66
N VAL A 120 -12.30 2.23 -7.33
CA VAL A 120 -13.67 1.85 -7.70
C VAL A 120 -13.89 2.00 -9.20
N ASP A 121 -13.43 3.09 -9.81
CA ASP A 121 -13.57 3.32 -11.25
C ASP A 121 -12.82 2.24 -12.07
N MET A 122 -11.63 1.82 -11.62
CA MET A 122 -10.92 0.68 -12.22
C MET A 122 -11.73 -0.61 -12.12
N ALA A 123 -12.37 -0.85 -10.98
CA ALA A 123 -13.26 -2.02 -10.79
C ALA A 123 -14.46 -1.95 -11.74
N VAL A 124 -15.10 -0.80 -11.84
CA VAL A 124 -16.24 -0.53 -12.74
C VAL A 124 -15.88 -0.82 -14.21
N GLU A 125 -14.74 -0.31 -14.68
CA GLU A 125 -14.30 -0.57 -16.05
C GLU A 125 -14.03 -2.07 -16.31
N SER A 126 -13.40 -2.77 -15.38
CA SER A 126 -13.16 -4.21 -15.50
C SER A 126 -14.45 -5.04 -15.44
N LEU A 127 -15.42 -4.64 -14.61
CA LEU A 127 -16.75 -5.26 -14.56
C LEU A 127 -17.50 -5.10 -15.88
N LYS A 128 -17.47 -3.90 -16.48
CA LYS A 128 -18.07 -3.63 -17.80
C LYS A 128 -17.43 -4.46 -18.91
N GLU A 129 -16.09 -4.59 -18.91
CA GLU A 129 -15.36 -5.43 -19.86
C GLU A 129 -15.79 -6.91 -19.75
N ARG A 130 -16.11 -7.35 -18.53
CA ARG A 130 -16.67 -8.70 -18.26
C ARG A 130 -18.16 -8.82 -18.63
N GLY A 131 -18.83 -7.73 -18.97
CA GLY A 131 -20.26 -7.71 -19.33
C GLY A 131 -21.21 -7.64 -18.11
N VAL A 132 -20.70 -7.27 -16.93
CA VAL A 132 -21.51 -7.11 -15.72
C VAL A 132 -22.24 -5.75 -15.76
N ASP A 133 -23.52 -5.75 -15.44
CA ASP A 133 -24.28 -4.51 -15.26
C ASP A 133 -23.91 -3.82 -13.95
N VAL A 134 -23.07 -2.80 -14.02
CA VAL A 134 -22.58 -2.05 -12.87
C VAL A 134 -23.65 -1.21 -12.16
N ASN A 135 -24.84 -1.02 -12.77
CA ASN A 135 -25.97 -0.36 -12.13
C ASN A 135 -26.88 -1.35 -11.38
N GLY A 136 -26.69 -2.66 -11.62
CA GLY A 136 -27.35 -3.72 -10.90
C GLY A 136 -26.67 -4.08 -9.60
N GLU A 137 -27.06 -5.23 -9.02
CA GLU A 137 -26.37 -5.79 -7.85
C GLU A 137 -24.97 -6.28 -8.26
N VAL A 138 -23.93 -5.76 -7.56
CA VAL A 138 -22.55 -6.20 -7.67
C VAL A 138 -22.06 -6.56 -6.27
N LYS A 139 -21.58 -7.76 -6.09
CA LYS A 139 -21.02 -8.23 -4.82
C LYS A 139 -19.54 -7.92 -4.74
N TYR A 140 -19.14 -7.16 -3.72
CA TYR A 140 -17.74 -6.71 -3.57
C TYR A 140 -17.18 -6.94 -2.18
N VAL A 141 -15.85 -6.97 -2.09
CA VAL A 141 -15.11 -7.01 -0.82
C VAL A 141 -13.76 -6.31 -1.00
N TRP A 142 -13.25 -5.73 0.08
CA TRP A 142 -11.91 -5.14 0.14
C TRP A 142 -10.92 -6.12 0.78
N HIS A 143 -9.68 -6.11 0.29
CA HIS A 143 -8.57 -6.88 0.84
C HIS A 143 -7.30 -6.02 0.85
N PHE A 144 -6.78 -5.72 2.05
CA PHE A 144 -5.57 -4.92 2.22
C PHE A 144 -4.81 -5.27 3.51
N SER A 145 -3.82 -4.46 3.92
CA SER A 145 -2.93 -4.77 5.03
C SER A 145 -3.66 -4.88 6.37
N ASN A 146 -4.08 -3.74 6.92
CA ASN A 146 -4.85 -3.67 8.17
C ASN A 146 -5.39 -2.23 8.37
N PRO A 147 -6.37 -2.03 9.28
CA PRO A 147 -7.02 -0.73 9.45
C PRO A 147 -6.14 0.35 10.09
N SER A 148 -5.01 0.00 10.70
CA SER A 148 -4.10 0.98 11.32
C SER A 148 -3.09 1.59 10.34
N VAL A 149 -3.00 1.05 9.11
CA VAL A 149 -2.21 1.65 8.03
C VAL A 149 -2.97 2.82 7.43
N SER A 150 -2.50 4.04 7.71
CA SER A 150 -3.25 5.29 7.51
C SER A 150 -3.67 5.54 6.06
N ASP A 151 -2.76 5.36 5.10
CA ASP A 151 -3.01 5.56 3.68
C ASP A 151 -4.04 4.56 3.14
N GLN A 152 -3.79 3.27 3.27
CA GLN A 152 -4.66 2.20 2.77
C GLN A 152 -6.05 2.28 3.38
N ASN A 153 -6.15 2.52 4.69
CA ASN A 153 -7.44 2.68 5.35
C ASN A 153 -8.20 3.92 4.83
N SER A 154 -7.50 5.03 4.59
CA SER A 154 -8.13 6.24 4.06
C SER A 154 -8.68 6.03 2.64
N TRP A 155 -7.96 5.30 1.78
CA TRP A 155 -8.42 4.96 0.42
C TRP A 155 -9.62 4.01 0.45
N TYR A 156 -9.62 3.02 1.34
CA TYR A 156 -10.77 2.16 1.57
C TYR A 156 -12.01 2.98 1.98
N VAL A 157 -11.87 3.83 3.00
CA VAL A 157 -13.01 4.65 3.51
C VAL A 157 -13.56 5.55 2.41
N ALA A 158 -12.71 6.22 1.65
CA ALA A 158 -13.14 7.09 0.55
C ALA A 158 -13.75 6.30 -0.62
N GLY A 159 -13.17 5.16 -0.98
CA GLY A 159 -13.68 4.30 -2.04
C GLY A 159 -15.01 3.65 -1.69
N ASP A 160 -15.16 3.17 -0.47
CA ASP A 160 -16.41 2.57 0.00
C ASP A 160 -17.56 3.62 0.11
N ALA A 161 -17.22 4.84 0.53
CA ALA A 161 -18.16 5.95 0.48
C ALA A 161 -18.58 6.29 -0.95
N TYR A 162 -17.65 6.28 -1.89
CA TYR A 162 -17.91 6.50 -3.32
C TYR A 162 -18.80 5.40 -3.92
N ILE A 163 -18.58 4.12 -3.56
CA ILE A 163 -19.47 3.01 -3.95
C ILE A 163 -20.89 3.28 -3.45
N LYS A 164 -21.07 3.60 -2.18
CA LYS A 164 -22.38 3.85 -1.57
C LYS A 164 -23.13 5.04 -2.22
N GLU A 165 -22.39 6.05 -2.68
CA GLU A 165 -22.96 7.21 -3.37
C GLU A 165 -23.32 6.91 -4.84
N LYS A 166 -22.40 6.32 -5.60
CA LYS A 166 -22.52 6.15 -7.05
C LYS A 166 -23.17 4.84 -7.47
N TYR A 167 -23.01 3.81 -6.69
CA TYR A 167 -23.44 2.43 -6.98
C TYR A 167 -24.21 1.84 -5.78
N PRO A 168 -25.35 2.46 -5.38
CA PRO A 168 -26.07 2.08 -4.16
C PRO A 168 -26.65 0.66 -4.19
N SER A 169 -26.67 0.01 -5.34
CA SER A 169 -27.08 -1.39 -5.52
C SER A 169 -25.94 -2.40 -5.27
N TRP A 170 -24.69 -1.92 -5.11
CA TRP A 170 -23.58 -2.79 -4.78
C TRP A 170 -23.66 -3.27 -3.33
N VAL A 171 -23.30 -4.52 -3.11
CA VAL A 171 -23.40 -5.18 -1.80
C VAL A 171 -22.00 -5.63 -1.33
N ALA A 172 -21.56 -5.07 -0.21
CA ALA A 172 -20.38 -5.58 0.48
C ALA A 172 -20.70 -6.96 1.08
N VAL A 173 -20.02 -8.01 0.65
CA VAL A 173 -20.26 -9.38 1.14
C VAL A 173 -19.68 -9.59 2.54
N HIS A 174 -18.72 -8.77 2.93
CA HIS A 174 -18.04 -8.80 4.22
C HIS A 174 -17.37 -7.46 4.51
N ASP A 175 -17.01 -7.18 5.76
CA ASP A 175 -16.04 -6.16 6.14
C ASP A 175 -14.69 -6.47 5.47
N PRO A 176 -13.78 -5.49 5.34
CA PRO A 176 -12.48 -5.74 4.73
C PRO A 176 -11.73 -6.93 5.33
N TYR A 177 -11.05 -7.68 4.48
CA TYR A 177 -10.09 -8.70 4.88
C TYR A 177 -8.69 -8.10 5.00
N TYR A 178 -7.90 -8.60 5.94
CA TYR A 178 -6.59 -8.07 6.27
C TYR A 178 -5.51 -9.15 6.18
N SER A 179 -4.38 -8.81 5.57
CA SER A 179 -3.24 -9.73 5.36
C SER A 179 -1.89 -9.20 5.82
N ASN A 180 -1.86 -8.08 6.57
CA ASN A 180 -0.71 -7.51 7.28
C ASN A 180 0.55 -7.30 6.42
N GLN A 181 0.39 -7.05 5.12
CA GLN A 181 1.49 -6.98 4.13
C GLN A 181 2.38 -8.23 4.10
N ASP A 182 1.86 -9.37 4.51
CA ASP A 182 2.53 -10.66 4.41
C ASP A 182 2.13 -11.37 3.11
N PRO A 183 3.07 -11.70 2.21
CA PRO A 183 2.76 -12.33 0.93
C PRO A 183 2.04 -13.69 1.07
N ALA A 184 2.46 -14.53 2.02
CA ALA A 184 1.86 -15.85 2.23
C ALA A 184 0.45 -15.72 2.83
N GLN A 185 0.29 -14.81 3.79
CA GLN A 185 -1.02 -14.50 4.37
C GLN A 185 -1.97 -13.90 3.32
N SER A 186 -1.46 -13.07 2.41
CA SER A 186 -2.26 -12.49 1.33
C SER A 186 -2.86 -13.57 0.41
N VAL A 187 -2.12 -14.63 0.12
CA VAL A 187 -2.64 -15.77 -0.65
C VAL A 187 -3.70 -16.53 0.13
N SER A 188 -3.43 -16.90 1.39
CA SER A 188 -4.37 -17.68 2.20
C SER A 188 -5.66 -16.92 2.53
N VAL A 189 -5.57 -15.61 2.76
CA VAL A 189 -6.75 -14.72 2.91
C VAL A 189 -7.52 -14.66 1.59
N GLY A 190 -6.84 -14.49 0.47
CA GLY A 190 -7.44 -14.47 -0.85
C GLY A 190 -8.20 -15.77 -1.17
N GLU A 191 -7.63 -16.93 -0.85
CA GLU A 191 -8.29 -18.23 -1.00
C GLU A 191 -9.52 -18.33 -0.09
N SER A 192 -9.43 -17.85 1.15
CA SER A 192 -10.55 -17.83 2.11
C SER A 192 -11.71 -16.97 1.62
N ILE A 193 -11.45 -15.82 0.99
CA ILE A 193 -12.48 -14.97 0.38
C ILE A 193 -13.19 -15.73 -0.74
N LEU A 194 -12.44 -16.35 -1.64
CA LEU A 194 -12.98 -17.08 -2.79
C LEU A 194 -13.77 -18.34 -2.37
N ASP A 195 -13.40 -18.96 -1.26
CA ASP A 195 -14.14 -20.11 -0.70
C ASP A 195 -15.43 -19.68 0.00
N ALA A 196 -15.40 -18.57 0.72
CA ALA A 196 -16.56 -18.06 1.44
C ALA A 196 -17.60 -17.42 0.52
N TYR A 197 -17.18 -16.78 -0.56
CA TYR A 197 -18.02 -16.00 -1.46
C TYR A 197 -17.76 -16.36 -2.91
N ALA A 198 -18.21 -17.56 -3.31
CA ALA A 198 -18.01 -18.07 -4.68
C ALA A 198 -18.71 -17.23 -5.76
N ASP A 199 -19.63 -16.36 -5.38
CA ASP A 199 -20.39 -15.45 -6.25
C ASP A 199 -19.97 -13.95 -6.07
N VAL A 200 -18.81 -13.68 -5.47
CA VAL A 200 -18.27 -12.32 -5.41
C VAL A 200 -17.87 -11.85 -6.81
N ASP A 201 -18.30 -10.65 -7.19
CA ASP A 201 -18.03 -10.07 -8.50
C ASP A 201 -16.69 -9.37 -8.58
N VAL A 202 -16.30 -8.69 -7.51
CA VAL A 202 -15.07 -7.88 -7.48
C VAL A 202 -14.42 -7.90 -6.11
N ILE A 203 -13.08 -8.05 -6.12
CA ILE A 203 -12.21 -7.87 -4.95
C ILE A 203 -11.28 -6.70 -5.22
N ILE A 204 -11.33 -5.68 -4.34
CA ILE A 204 -10.51 -4.47 -4.44
C ILE A 204 -9.37 -4.56 -3.43
N CYS A 205 -8.14 -4.57 -3.93
CA CYS A 205 -6.92 -4.74 -3.15
C CYS A 205 -6.07 -3.45 -3.20
N ASN A 206 -6.27 -2.57 -2.23
CA ASN A 206 -5.57 -1.30 -2.15
C ASN A 206 -4.19 -1.38 -1.45
N ASP A 207 -3.53 -2.52 -1.56
CA ASP A 207 -2.21 -2.84 -1.00
C ASP A 207 -1.39 -3.63 -2.03
N SER A 208 -0.15 -3.21 -2.24
CA SER A 208 0.78 -3.80 -3.22
C SER A 208 1.24 -5.24 -2.87
N THR A 209 0.92 -5.75 -1.69
CA THR A 209 1.12 -7.14 -1.28
C THR A 209 -0.18 -7.95 -1.42
N ALA A 210 -1.31 -7.36 -1.03
CA ALA A 210 -2.62 -8.02 -1.11
C ALA A 210 -3.05 -8.29 -2.56
N LEU A 211 -2.81 -7.36 -3.50
CA LEU A 211 -3.22 -7.54 -4.89
C LEU A 211 -2.56 -8.76 -5.56
N PRO A 212 -1.23 -8.91 -5.60
CA PRO A 212 -0.61 -10.11 -6.17
C PRO A 212 -0.99 -11.38 -5.38
N GLY A 213 -1.16 -11.32 -4.06
CA GLY A 213 -1.61 -12.44 -3.25
C GLY A 213 -3.03 -12.90 -3.59
N GLN A 214 -3.95 -11.97 -3.79
CA GLN A 214 -5.31 -12.25 -4.25
C GLN A 214 -5.34 -12.83 -5.66
N CYS A 215 -4.49 -12.32 -6.56
CA CYS A 215 -4.34 -12.87 -7.91
C CYS A 215 -3.79 -14.30 -7.86
N LYS A 216 -2.81 -14.58 -6.98
CA LYS A 216 -2.29 -15.93 -6.78
C LYS A 216 -3.36 -16.89 -6.25
N ALA A 217 -4.20 -16.45 -5.35
CA ALA A 217 -5.35 -17.23 -4.87
C ALA A 217 -6.32 -17.57 -5.99
N ALA A 218 -6.63 -16.61 -6.87
CA ALA A 218 -7.46 -16.86 -8.06
C ALA A 218 -6.79 -17.85 -9.03
N GLU A 219 -5.48 -17.70 -9.28
CA GLU A 219 -4.70 -18.63 -10.11
C GLU A 219 -4.76 -20.06 -9.56
N ASN A 220 -4.57 -20.25 -8.25
CA ASN A 220 -4.64 -21.54 -7.59
C ASN A 220 -6.01 -22.23 -7.76
N LYS A 221 -7.06 -21.43 -7.91
CA LYS A 221 -8.43 -21.90 -8.15
C LYS A 221 -8.81 -21.98 -9.64
N GLY A 222 -7.89 -21.65 -10.54
CA GLY A 222 -8.12 -21.65 -11.99
C GLY A 222 -9.06 -20.55 -12.48
N LEU A 223 -9.23 -19.47 -11.69
CA LEU A 223 -10.06 -18.32 -12.04
C LEU A 223 -9.24 -17.28 -12.85
N THR A 224 -9.94 -16.60 -13.75
CA THR A 224 -9.39 -15.56 -14.60
C THR A 224 -10.24 -14.28 -14.51
N ALA A 225 -9.82 -13.21 -15.18
CA ALA A 225 -10.59 -11.98 -15.31
C ALA A 225 -11.94 -12.14 -16.02
N LYS A 226 -12.24 -13.33 -16.57
CA LYS A 226 -13.56 -13.67 -17.10
C LYS A 226 -14.53 -14.13 -16.01
N ASP A 227 -13.98 -14.66 -14.93
CA ASP A 227 -14.74 -15.25 -13.83
C ASP A 227 -14.96 -14.26 -12.69
N ILE A 228 -13.92 -13.49 -12.36
CA ILE A 228 -13.91 -12.53 -11.26
C ILE A 228 -13.11 -11.27 -11.63
N THR A 229 -13.50 -10.13 -11.10
CA THR A 229 -12.73 -8.90 -11.19
C THR A 229 -11.83 -8.73 -9.96
N ILE A 230 -10.53 -8.63 -10.17
CA ILE A 230 -9.55 -8.30 -9.12
C ILE A 230 -8.79 -7.06 -9.59
N THR A 231 -8.79 -6.01 -8.79
CA THR A 231 -8.08 -4.76 -9.08
C THR A 231 -7.49 -4.16 -7.81
N GLY A 232 -6.61 -3.19 -7.95
CA GLY A 232 -5.99 -2.55 -6.80
C GLY A 232 -4.77 -1.73 -7.18
N PHE A 233 -3.82 -1.64 -6.26
CA PHE A 233 -2.55 -0.95 -6.47
C PHE A 233 -1.37 -1.92 -6.40
N CYS A 234 -0.45 -1.82 -7.36
CA CYS A 234 0.83 -2.53 -7.35
C CYS A 234 1.77 -1.96 -8.41
N THR A 235 3.05 -2.31 -8.34
CA THR A 235 4.01 -2.03 -9.41
C THR A 235 3.81 -2.97 -10.61
N PRO A 236 4.18 -2.57 -11.83
CA PRO A 236 4.12 -3.47 -12.99
C PRO A 236 4.89 -4.76 -12.78
N SER A 237 6.09 -4.70 -12.18
CA SER A 237 6.92 -5.89 -11.91
C SER A 237 6.23 -6.91 -11.00
N GLY A 238 5.40 -6.47 -10.07
CA GLY A 238 4.62 -7.35 -9.18
C GLY A 238 3.42 -8.00 -9.87
N MET A 239 2.98 -7.48 -11.04
CA MET A 239 1.73 -7.89 -11.69
C MET A 239 1.92 -8.50 -13.08
N THR A 240 3.14 -8.50 -13.65
CA THR A 240 3.40 -8.94 -15.02
C THR A 240 2.83 -10.33 -15.31
N SER A 241 3.10 -11.32 -14.46
CA SER A 241 2.63 -12.69 -14.66
C SER A 241 1.10 -12.82 -14.62
N TYR A 242 0.43 -12.04 -13.77
CA TYR A 242 -1.03 -12.06 -13.65
C TYR A 242 -1.73 -11.36 -14.81
N LEU A 243 -1.07 -10.37 -15.44
CA LEU A 243 -1.53 -9.79 -16.69
C LEU A 243 -1.38 -10.79 -17.84
N GLU A 244 -0.19 -11.40 -17.98
CA GLU A 244 0.09 -12.40 -19.04
C GLU A 244 -0.84 -13.61 -18.96
N ASN A 245 -1.16 -14.06 -17.73
CA ASN A 245 -2.09 -15.18 -17.50
C ASN A 245 -3.58 -14.76 -17.54
N GLY A 246 -3.88 -13.48 -17.74
CA GLY A 246 -5.24 -12.97 -17.85
C GLY A 246 -6.06 -13.05 -16.55
N ILE A 247 -5.39 -12.94 -15.39
CA ILE A 247 -6.04 -12.97 -14.07
C ILE A 247 -6.42 -11.57 -13.61
N CYS A 248 -5.50 -10.61 -13.77
CA CYS A 248 -5.74 -9.20 -13.48
C CYS A 248 -5.34 -8.35 -14.68
N THR A 249 -6.30 -7.65 -15.27
CA THR A 249 -6.11 -6.87 -16.49
C THR A 249 -6.03 -5.37 -16.25
N ARG A 250 -6.29 -4.92 -15.01
CA ARG A 250 -6.33 -3.50 -14.65
C ARG A 250 -5.94 -3.28 -13.20
N TRP A 251 -4.94 -2.45 -12.98
CA TRP A 251 -4.55 -1.96 -11.67
C TRP A 251 -3.91 -0.58 -11.79
N GLY A 252 -3.82 0.12 -10.65
CA GLY A 252 -3.16 1.41 -10.53
C GLY A 252 -1.71 1.29 -10.08
N LEU A 253 -0.94 2.32 -10.40
CA LEU A 253 0.48 2.42 -10.06
C LEU A 253 0.78 3.87 -9.68
N TRP A 254 1.71 4.06 -8.75
CA TRP A 254 2.35 5.34 -8.47
C TRP A 254 3.79 5.30 -8.97
N ASP A 255 4.25 6.40 -9.54
CA ASP A 255 5.68 6.62 -9.79
C ASP A 255 6.28 7.17 -8.50
N CYS A 256 7.01 6.34 -7.78
CA CYS A 256 7.65 6.66 -6.48
C CYS A 256 9.18 6.67 -6.55
N GLY A 257 9.74 6.50 -7.77
CA GLY A 257 11.17 6.44 -8.05
C GLY A 257 11.81 7.74 -8.53
#